data_3758676f78a3059082908b214d4319ab
#
_entry.id   3758676f78a3059082908b214d4319ab
#
_cell.length_a   1.000
_cell.length_b   1.000
_cell.length_c   1.000
_cell.angle_alpha   90.00
_cell.angle_beta   90.00
_cell.angle_gamma   90.00
#
_symmetry.space_group_name_H-M   'P 1'
#
loop_
_entity.id
_entity.type
_entity.pdbx_description
1 polymer ?
#
loop_
_entity_poly.entity_id
_entity_poly.type
_entity_poly.pdbx_seq_one_letter_code
_entity_poly.pdbx_strand_id
1 'polypeptide(L)'
;MTSSTPETLSKFVQFCQQHITGQERKEAQTFLDRFFRAFGHEGALEAGATYEEAIKKSSKTGKTGFADLVWKPRVLIEMKKRGEDLNKHYSQAFDYWTRLVPNRPKYVILCNFDEFWIFDFDIQLDTPVDKITLEQLPERSGALAFMELGQKNPVFQNNQVEVTDRAARRMGELLLELESRGIEKLTAQRFILQCVLAMFAEDRQLLPRDMFVSCVQDCIKGASSYDVLGGLFREMNQPGKTPAGRYQGVDYFNGGLFSRIDAIELTREELNFLDVSARENWSKVRPAIFGNLFEGSIYKEERHARGIHYTSEVDIMKIVRPTISRYWEDRIETANTVKELSSLQIELQGYRVLDPACGSGNFLYIAYQELKRIEILLLEKIQSLSKSKDKQLQMGLVTPLQFYGMDTNPFGVELARVTLMIARKIAIDNLQLTEPALPLDTLDNNIVCQDALFSEWVKADAIIGNPPFLGAKHIRINLNDEYVDRIFQHFPKVKDVDFCAYWFRLAHDKIDEKGRVGLVATNSISQGKSRIAALDYITQNGGYIHEAVSTQPWSGAAKVHVSIVNWCKDKPQKYYLDDIVVSQINSSLKSSIDVSQAVRLQTNLNKCFQGVIPVGEGFIVTEQQV
;
A
#
# COMPACT_ATOMS: atom_id res chain seq x y z
N MET A 1 27.08 -32.27 -6.32
CA MET A 1 26.08 -31.29 -5.81
C MET A 1 24.74 -32.00 -5.83
N THR A 2 24.26 -32.41 -4.68
CA THR A 2 22.97 -33.10 -4.55
C THR A 2 21.88 -32.04 -4.43
N SER A 3 20.89 -32.08 -5.34
CA SER A 3 19.68 -31.26 -5.20
C SER A 3 18.99 -31.56 -3.87
N SER A 4 18.27 -30.57 -3.29
CA SER A 4 17.43 -30.83 -2.12
C SER A 4 16.45 -31.95 -2.45
N THR A 5 16.39 -32.94 -1.57
CA THR A 5 15.44 -34.04 -1.66
C THR A 5 14.58 -34.04 -0.38
N PRO A 6 13.37 -34.58 -0.40
CA PRO A 6 12.60 -34.78 0.83
C PRO A 6 13.39 -35.56 1.90
N GLU A 7 14.31 -36.40 1.49
CA GLU A 7 15.19 -37.17 2.38
C GLU A 7 16.20 -36.28 3.12
N THR A 8 16.85 -35.31 2.44
CA THR A 8 17.81 -34.39 3.08
C THR A 8 17.11 -33.49 4.08
N LEU A 9 15.90 -33.03 3.76
CA LEU A 9 15.07 -32.22 4.65
C LEU A 9 14.57 -33.02 5.84
N SER A 10 14.17 -34.28 5.66
CA SER A 10 13.80 -35.16 6.76
C SER A 10 14.95 -35.41 7.73
N LYS A 11 16.19 -35.59 7.23
CA LYS A 11 17.40 -35.69 8.07
C LYS A 11 17.65 -34.40 8.87
N PHE A 12 17.40 -33.25 8.27
CA PHE A 12 17.50 -31.96 8.96
C PHE A 12 16.47 -31.81 10.08
N VAL A 13 15.21 -32.19 9.83
CA VAL A 13 14.15 -32.22 10.86
C VAL A 13 14.53 -33.10 12.02
N GLN A 14 14.99 -34.36 11.76
CA GLN A 14 15.44 -35.28 12.81
C GLN A 14 16.60 -34.69 13.62
N PHE A 15 17.59 -34.07 12.95
CA PHE A 15 18.68 -33.40 13.64
C PHE A 15 18.17 -32.30 14.57
N CYS A 16 17.25 -31.45 14.10
CA CYS A 16 16.70 -30.35 14.90
C CYS A 16 15.94 -30.90 16.13
N GLN A 17 15.16 -31.97 15.97
CA GLN A 17 14.42 -32.58 17.07
C GLN A 17 15.34 -33.21 18.12
N GLN A 18 16.50 -33.74 17.72
CA GLN A 18 17.44 -34.44 18.61
C GLN A 18 18.45 -33.48 19.29
N HIS A 19 18.87 -32.41 18.62
CA HIS A 19 20.04 -31.65 19.04
C HIS A 19 19.79 -30.16 19.26
N ILE A 20 18.66 -29.61 18.80
CA ILE A 20 18.35 -28.18 18.92
C ILE A 20 17.36 -27.93 20.07
N THR A 21 17.79 -27.18 21.07
CA THR A 21 16.97 -26.84 22.25
C THR A 21 16.15 -25.55 22.03
N GLY A 22 16.51 -24.76 21.01
CA GLY A 22 15.83 -23.50 20.64
C GLY A 22 16.38 -22.27 21.34
N GLN A 23 17.67 -22.30 21.76
CA GLN A 23 18.36 -21.14 22.31
C GLN A 23 18.95 -20.29 21.17
N GLU A 24 18.27 -19.19 20.84
CA GLU A 24 18.63 -18.30 19.73
C GLU A 24 20.14 -18.02 19.65
N ARG A 25 20.72 -17.43 20.70
CA ARG A 25 22.13 -16.99 20.71
C ARG A 25 23.16 -18.12 20.54
N LYS A 26 22.81 -19.35 20.89
CA LYS A 26 23.78 -20.46 20.88
C LYS A 26 23.64 -21.34 19.66
N GLU A 27 22.44 -21.44 19.12
CA GLU A 27 22.09 -22.49 18.17
C GLU A 27 21.68 -21.94 16.79
N ALA A 28 21.40 -20.63 16.67
CA ALA A 28 20.94 -20.03 15.40
C ALA A 28 21.91 -20.32 14.24
N GLN A 29 23.20 -20.11 14.41
CA GLN A 29 24.20 -20.32 13.35
C GLN A 29 24.28 -21.80 12.95
N THR A 30 24.27 -22.73 13.94
CA THR A 30 24.28 -24.17 13.66
C THR A 30 23.02 -24.61 12.92
N PHE A 31 21.86 -24.10 13.34
CA PHE A 31 20.58 -24.38 12.70
C PHE A 31 20.57 -23.88 11.25
N LEU A 32 20.97 -22.64 11.03
CA LEU A 32 21.00 -22.03 9.70
C LEU A 32 22.00 -22.69 8.76
N ASP A 33 23.21 -23.03 9.22
CA ASP A 33 24.17 -23.77 8.41
C ASP A 33 23.62 -25.15 7.98
N ARG A 34 23.01 -25.89 8.91
CA ARG A 34 22.35 -27.17 8.61
C ARG A 34 21.16 -27.02 7.67
N PHE A 35 20.41 -25.93 7.82
CA PHE A 35 19.30 -25.60 6.94
C PHE A 35 19.77 -25.38 5.49
N PHE A 36 20.85 -24.62 5.29
CA PHE A 36 21.45 -24.45 3.96
C PHE A 36 21.94 -25.77 3.36
N ARG A 37 22.58 -26.62 4.18
CA ARG A 37 23.03 -27.95 3.75
C ARG A 37 21.86 -28.86 3.33
N ALA A 38 20.72 -28.75 4.00
CA ALA A 38 19.52 -29.52 3.66
C ALA A 38 18.95 -29.12 2.28
N PHE A 39 19.21 -27.89 1.83
CA PHE A 39 18.89 -27.40 0.48
C PHE A 39 19.99 -27.59 -0.55
N GLY A 40 21.06 -28.35 -0.23
CA GLY A 40 22.10 -28.78 -1.17
C GLY A 40 23.32 -27.88 -1.22
N HIS A 41 23.43 -26.86 -0.37
CA HIS A 41 24.62 -26.03 -0.22
C HIS A 41 25.69 -26.71 0.62
N GLU A 42 26.94 -26.30 0.50
CA GLU A 42 28.03 -26.77 1.36
C GLU A 42 27.98 -26.15 2.76
N GLY A 43 27.30 -25.03 2.91
CA GLY A 43 27.04 -24.26 4.13
C GLY A 43 26.46 -22.91 3.79
N ALA A 44 26.10 -22.14 4.80
CA ALA A 44 25.54 -20.80 4.59
C ALA A 44 26.59 -19.81 4.09
N LEU A 45 27.80 -19.84 4.66
CA LEU A 45 28.90 -18.96 4.24
C LEU A 45 29.38 -19.29 2.83
N GLU A 46 29.49 -20.59 2.49
CA GLU A 46 29.88 -21.07 1.17
C GLU A 46 28.82 -20.71 0.09
N ALA A 47 27.56 -20.57 0.49
CA ALA A 47 26.50 -20.06 -0.39
C ALA A 47 26.58 -18.54 -0.62
N GLY A 48 27.44 -17.83 0.11
CA GLY A 48 27.61 -16.38 0.04
C GLY A 48 26.68 -15.60 0.98
N ALA A 49 26.12 -16.25 2.01
CA ALA A 49 25.37 -15.58 3.05
C ALA A 49 26.31 -14.98 4.12
N THR A 50 25.86 -13.94 4.82
CA THR A 50 26.58 -13.27 5.89
C THR A 50 25.80 -13.41 7.19
N TYR A 51 26.45 -13.88 8.25
CA TYR A 51 25.89 -13.87 9.60
C TYR A 51 26.07 -12.51 10.27
N GLU A 52 25.14 -12.15 11.15
CA GLU A 52 25.18 -10.93 11.96
C GLU A 52 25.46 -9.67 11.14
N GLU A 53 24.76 -9.53 9.99
CA GLU A 53 24.87 -8.33 9.15
C GLU A 53 24.44 -7.10 9.93
N ALA A 54 25.35 -6.12 10.04
CA ALA A 54 25.13 -4.90 10.81
C ALA A 54 24.17 -3.94 10.11
N ILE A 55 23.03 -3.66 10.73
CA ILE A 55 22.00 -2.77 10.21
C ILE A 55 21.88 -1.53 11.09
N LYS A 56 22.15 -0.35 10.54
CA LYS A 56 22.02 0.91 11.26
C LYS A 56 20.55 1.26 11.50
N LYS A 57 20.08 1.16 12.76
CA LYS A 57 18.66 1.34 13.11
C LYS A 57 18.20 2.79 13.06
N SER A 58 18.89 3.73 13.65
CA SER A 58 18.46 5.14 13.71
C SER A 58 19.61 6.09 13.46
N SER A 59 19.25 7.27 12.94
CA SER A 59 20.19 8.35 12.70
C SER A 59 20.65 9.07 13.97
N LYS A 60 19.80 9.10 15.00
CA LYS A 60 20.02 9.90 16.22
C LYS A 60 20.68 9.11 17.35
N THR A 61 20.35 7.83 17.49
CA THR A 61 20.83 7.02 18.62
C THR A 61 22.10 6.23 18.31
N GLY A 62 22.48 6.12 17.02
CA GLY A 62 23.66 5.34 16.61
C GLY A 62 23.54 3.83 16.88
N LYS A 63 22.37 3.35 17.32
CA LYS A 63 22.16 1.93 17.61
C LYS A 63 22.24 1.12 16.32
N THR A 64 23.12 0.12 16.34
CA THR A 64 23.23 -0.88 15.28
C THR A 64 22.42 -2.11 15.69
N GLY A 65 21.55 -2.57 14.83
CA GLY A 65 20.95 -3.91 14.92
C GLY A 65 21.77 -4.88 14.10
N PHE A 66 21.60 -6.16 14.35
CA PHE A 66 22.25 -7.22 13.60
C PHE A 66 21.18 -8.17 13.11
N ALA A 67 21.16 -8.43 11.80
CA ALA A 67 20.31 -9.48 11.24
C ALA A 67 21.06 -10.81 11.38
N ASP A 68 20.36 -11.86 11.81
CA ASP A 68 21.02 -13.14 12.09
C ASP A 68 21.68 -13.74 10.86
N LEU A 69 21.03 -13.65 9.68
CA LEU A 69 21.62 -14.04 8.40
C LEU A 69 21.03 -13.23 7.24
N VAL A 70 21.91 -12.79 6.34
CA VAL A 70 21.52 -12.13 5.07
C VAL A 70 22.22 -12.82 3.90
N TRP A 71 21.43 -13.30 2.94
CA TRP A 71 21.88 -13.89 1.68
C TRP A 71 21.35 -13.08 0.50
N LYS A 72 22.11 -12.08 0.07
CA LYS A 72 21.72 -11.18 -1.02
C LYS A 72 21.84 -11.87 -2.40
N PRO A 73 20.88 -11.62 -3.31
CA PRO A 73 19.63 -10.87 -3.16
C PRO A 73 18.44 -11.77 -2.76
N ARG A 74 18.65 -12.95 -2.17
CA ARG A 74 17.62 -13.99 -2.00
C ARG A 74 16.80 -13.86 -0.73
N VAL A 75 17.46 -13.90 0.45
CA VAL A 75 16.73 -14.00 1.72
C VAL A 75 17.45 -13.30 2.88
N LEU A 76 16.65 -12.68 3.75
CA LEU A 76 16.98 -12.27 5.11
C LEU A 76 16.33 -13.28 6.07
N ILE A 77 17.07 -13.81 7.03
CA ILE A 77 16.54 -14.71 8.06
C ILE A 77 16.78 -14.12 9.44
N GLU A 78 15.72 -13.99 10.22
CA GLU A 78 15.72 -13.60 11.61
C GLU A 78 15.30 -14.78 12.48
N MET A 79 16.14 -15.15 13.41
CA MET A 79 15.90 -16.23 14.38
C MET A 79 15.32 -15.67 15.66
N LYS A 80 14.45 -16.44 16.29
CA LYS A 80 13.88 -16.14 17.60
C LYS A 80 13.90 -17.40 18.47
N LYS A 81 13.84 -17.21 19.77
CA LYS A 81 13.81 -18.32 20.72
C LYS A 81 12.60 -19.22 20.44
N ARG A 82 12.79 -20.53 20.65
CA ARG A 82 11.70 -21.52 20.53
C ARG A 82 10.48 -21.14 21.38
N GLY A 83 9.28 -21.26 20.77
CA GLY A 83 8.02 -20.93 21.40
C GLY A 83 7.71 -19.43 21.49
N GLU A 84 8.55 -18.56 20.94
CA GLU A 84 8.27 -17.12 20.87
C GLU A 84 7.27 -16.82 19.76
N ASP A 85 6.34 -15.90 20.03
CA ASP A 85 5.34 -15.45 19.06
C ASP A 85 6.00 -14.56 17.99
N LEU A 86 6.07 -15.07 16.76
CA LEU A 86 6.73 -14.42 15.65
C LEU A 86 6.02 -13.13 15.19
N ASN A 87 4.73 -12.94 15.50
CA ASN A 87 4.03 -11.69 15.19
C ASN A 87 4.71 -10.47 15.81
N LYS A 88 5.24 -10.62 17.02
CA LYS A 88 5.91 -9.53 17.76
C LYS A 88 7.20 -9.06 17.09
N HIS A 89 7.77 -9.87 16.21
CA HIS A 89 9.04 -9.61 15.53
C HIS A 89 8.90 -9.17 14.08
N TYR A 90 7.68 -9.12 13.57
CA TYR A 90 7.38 -8.64 12.22
C TYR A 90 7.99 -7.25 11.94
N SER A 91 7.72 -6.29 12.84
CA SER A 91 8.21 -4.90 12.67
C SER A 91 9.74 -4.82 12.60
N GLN A 92 10.46 -5.66 13.35
CA GLN A 92 11.92 -5.73 13.32
C GLN A 92 12.41 -6.27 11.96
N ALA A 93 11.83 -7.36 11.48
CA ALA A 93 12.21 -7.97 10.21
C ALA A 93 11.94 -7.04 9.03
N PHE A 94 10.78 -6.38 9.03
CA PHE A 94 10.42 -5.38 8.03
C PHE A 94 11.36 -4.16 8.07
N ASP A 95 11.71 -3.65 9.25
CA ASP A 95 12.66 -2.55 9.41
C ASP A 95 14.05 -2.94 8.87
N TYR A 96 14.53 -4.15 9.18
CA TYR A 96 15.79 -4.65 8.66
C TYR A 96 15.77 -4.78 7.13
N TRP A 97 14.73 -5.39 6.59
CA TRP A 97 14.57 -5.54 5.14
C TRP A 97 14.56 -4.19 4.42
N THR A 98 13.84 -3.19 4.94
CA THR A 98 13.78 -1.86 4.33
C THR A 98 15.11 -1.11 4.36
N ARG A 99 16.04 -1.47 5.26
CA ARG A 99 17.35 -0.81 5.43
C ARG A 99 18.49 -1.53 4.69
N LEU A 100 18.25 -2.75 4.20
CA LEU A 100 19.24 -3.52 3.44
C LEU A 100 19.30 -3.06 1.99
N VAL A 101 19.94 -1.95 1.74
CA VAL A 101 20.11 -1.32 0.43
C VAL A 101 21.59 -1.09 0.15
N PRO A 102 22.08 -1.23 -1.08
CA PRO A 102 21.46 -1.81 -2.25
C PRO A 102 21.39 -3.36 -2.21
N ASN A 103 20.70 -3.98 -3.14
CA ASN A 103 20.51 -5.45 -3.22
C ASN A 103 19.71 -6.03 -2.04
N ARG A 104 18.55 -5.46 -1.81
CA ARG A 104 17.59 -5.92 -0.81
C ARG A 104 17.19 -7.38 -1.08
N PRO A 105 17.22 -8.27 -0.07
CA PRO A 105 16.75 -9.64 -0.24
C PRO A 105 15.27 -9.68 -0.64
N LYS A 106 14.92 -10.55 -1.57
CA LYS A 106 13.52 -10.68 -2.02
C LYS A 106 12.61 -11.26 -0.95
N TYR A 107 13.11 -12.25 -0.22
CA TYR A 107 12.33 -12.93 0.82
C TYR A 107 12.86 -12.63 2.20
N VAL A 108 11.96 -12.69 3.18
CA VAL A 108 12.32 -12.62 4.60
C VAL A 108 11.72 -13.82 5.32
N ILE A 109 12.51 -14.47 6.16
CA ILE A 109 12.06 -15.57 7.02
C ILE A 109 12.19 -15.15 8.47
N LEU A 110 11.08 -15.19 9.21
CA LEU A 110 11.10 -15.23 10.67
C LEU A 110 11.00 -16.67 11.11
N CYS A 111 11.94 -17.13 11.96
CA CYS A 111 11.99 -18.51 12.41
C CYS A 111 12.24 -18.57 13.92
N ASN A 112 11.50 -19.46 14.62
CA ASN A 112 11.68 -19.76 16.04
C ASN A 112 12.10 -21.22 16.28
N PHE A 113 12.80 -21.84 15.32
CA PHE A 113 13.21 -23.24 15.23
C PHE A 113 12.10 -24.24 14.92
N ASP A 114 10.84 -23.92 15.24
CA ASP A 114 9.69 -24.81 15.01
C ASP A 114 8.80 -24.32 13.85
N GLU A 115 8.83 -23.02 13.56
CA GLU A 115 8.03 -22.39 12.51
C GLU A 115 8.89 -21.50 11.62
N PHE A 116 8.58 -21.51 10.32
CA PHE A 116 9.13 -20.62 9.31
C PHE A 116 8.00 -19.75 8.77
N TRP A 117 8.03 -18.47 9.06
CA TRP A 117 7.12 -17.49 8.48
C TRP A 117 7.82 -16.76 7.35
N ILE A 118 7.34 -16.99 6.13
CA ILE A 118 7.96 -16.49 4.90
C ILE A 118 7.22 -15.23 4.48
N PHE A 119 7.96 -14.15 4.24
CA PHE A 119 7.44 -12.89 3.72
C PHE A 119 8.05 -12.61 2.35
N ASP A 120 7.24 -12.12 1.44
CA ASP A 120 7.64 -11.43 0.23
C ASP A 120 7.04 -10.02 0.28
N PHE A 121 7.81 -9.07 0.77
CA PHE A 121 7.34 -7.70 0.99
C PHE A 121 7.11 -6.91 -0.31
N ASP A 122 7.51 -7.45 -1.46
CA ASP A 122 7.15 -6.90 -2.77
C ASP A 122 5.72 -7.28 -3.20
N ILE A 123 5.15 -8.32 -2.55
CA ILE A 123 3.80 -8.81 -2.85
C ILE A 123 2.83 -8.46 -1.72
N GLN A 124 3.23 -8.68 -0.46
CA GLN A 124 2.32 -8.67 0.68
C GLN A 124 3.05 -8.16 1.94
N LEU A 125 2.59 -7.03 2.48
CA LEU A 125 3.29 -6.35 3.58
C LEU A 125 2.97 -6.94 4.96
N ASP A 126 1.69 -7.15 5.29
CA ASP A 126 1.24 -7.32 6.68
C ASP A 126 1.28 -8.74 7.19
N THR A 127 1.27 -9.71 6.30
CA THR A 127 1.14 -11.12 6.65
C THR A 127 2.11 -11.97 5.86
N PRO A 128 2.62 -13.07 6.43
CA PRO A 128 3.50 -13.96 5.69
C PRO A 128 2.78 -14.59 4.49
N VAL A 129 3.48 -14.67 3.36
CA VAL A 129 2.99 -15.37 2.15
C VAL A 129 2.88 -16.87 2.37
N ASP A 130 3.61 -17.38 3.35
CA ASP A 130 3.47 -18.78 3.82
C ASP A 130 3.94 -18.96 5.26
N LYS A 131 3.41 -20.00 5.92
CA LYS A 131 3.81 -20.47 7.25
C LYS A 131 4.00 -21.98 7.19
N ILE A 132 5.18 -22.45 7.56
CA ILE A 132 5.55 -23.86 7.52
C ILE A 132 6.10 -24.25 8.88
N THR A 133 5.64 -25.35 9.44
CA THR A 133 6.27 -25.93 10.63
C THR A 133 7.52 -26.74 10.24
N LEU A 134 8.44 -26.92 11.17
CA LEU A 134 9.63 -27.74 10.96
C LEU A 134 9.28 -29.15 10.46
N GLU A 135 8.22 -29.73 10.98
CA GLU A 135 7.75 -31.07 10.60
C GLU A 135 7.20 -31.14 9.17
N GLN A 136 6.58 -30.06 8.70
CA GLN A 136 6.03 -29.97 7.35
C GLN A 136 7.09 -29.68 6.28
N LEU A 137 8.32 -29.35 6.68
CA LEU A 137 9.37 -28.89 5.77
C LEU A 137 9.65 -29.88 4.60
N PRO A 138 9.73 -31.22 4.81
CA PRO A 138 9.97 -32.16 3.71
C PRO A 138 8.85 -32.19 2.66
N GLU A 139 7.59 -32.01 3.08
CA GLU A 139 6.42 -32.06 2.20
C GLU A 139 6.14 -30.70 1.53
N ARG A 140 6.51 -29.60 2.20
CA ARG A 140 6.23 -28.24 1.78
C ARG A 140 7.46 -27.43 1.36
N SER A 141 8.54 -28.12 1.01
CA SER A 141 9.79 -27.49 0.54
C SER A 141 9.61 -26.55 -0.65
N GLY A 142 8.56 -26.73 -1.45
CA GLY A 142 8.23 -25.84 -2.57
C GLY A 142 8.02 -24.38 -2.20
N ALA A 143 7.58 -24.08 -0.98
CA ALA A 143 7.48 -22.71 -0.50
C ALA A 143 8.86 -22.07 -0.20
N LEU A 144 9.89 -22.89 -0.02
CA LEU A 144 11.28 -22.49 0.18
C LEU A 144 12.17 -22.79 -1.05
N ALA A 145 11.57 -22.95 -2.24
CA ALA A 145 12.28 -23.29 -3.47
C ALA A 145 13.37 -22.26 -3.83
N PHE A 146 13.26 -21.01 -3.34
CA PHE A 146 14.30 -20.00 -3.49
C PHE A 146 15.58 -20.30 -2.69
N MET A 147 15.55 -21.24 -1.75
CA MET A 147 16.72 -21.73 -1.01
C MET A 147 17.54 -22.75 -1.82
N GLU A 148 16.99 -23.34 -2.88
CA GLU A 148 17.68 -24.34 -3.69
C GLU A 148 18.85 -23.75 -4.50
N LEU A 149 19.77 -24.60 -4.96
CA LEU A 149 20.93 -24.23 -5.78
C LEU A 149 20.54 -23.53 -7.09
N GLY A 150 19.44 -23.96 -7.73
CA GLY A 150 18.85 -23.27 -8.89
C GLY A 150 17.84 -22.23 -8.44
N GLN A 151 17.69 -21.14 -9.21
CA GLN A 151 16.58 -20.19 -8.95
C GLN A 151 15.26 -20.83 -9.40
N LYS A 152 14.47 -21.28 -8.43
CA LYS A 152 13.11 -21.75 -8.66
C LYS A 152 12.12 -20.78 -7.99
N ASN A 153 10.99 -20.57 -8.64
CA ASN A 153 9.92 -19.77 -8.05
C ASN A 153 9.22 -20.58 -6.97
N PRO A 154 9.07 -20.03 -5.76
CA PRO A 154 8.33 -20.70 -4.69
C PRO A 154 6.83 -20.74 -4.98
N VAL A 155 6.15 -21.72 -4.36
CA VAL A 155 4.70 -21.87 -4.40
C VAL A 155 4.16 -21.66 -2.99
N PHE A 156 3.45 -20.55 -2.77
CA PHE A 156 2.91 -20.16 -1.47
C PHE A 156 1.44 -20.50 -1.33
N GLN A 157 1.00 -20.81 -0.11
CA GLN A 157 -0.40 -21.16 0.20
C GLN A 157 -1.23 -19.98 0.73
N ASN A 158 -0.59 -18.88 1.11
CA ASN A 158 -1.27 -17.70 1.65
C ASN A 158 -1.00 -16.44 0.80
N ASN A 159 -0.95 -16.60 -0.51
CA ASN A 159 -0.81 -15.47 -1.42
C ASN A 159 -2.14 -14.72 -1.51
N GLN A 160 -2.30 -13.69 -0.66
CA GLN A 160 -3.52 -12.87 -0.63
C GLN A 160 -3.71 -12.05 -1.90
N VAL A 161 -2.65 -11.77 -2.64
CA VAL A 161 -2.75 -11.07 -3.94
C VAL A 161 -3.50 -11.93 -4.94
N GLU A 162 -3.19 -13.23 -5.05
CA GLU A 162 -3.91 -14.13 -5.96
C GLU A 162 -5.39 -14.29 -5.56
N VAL A 163 -5.68 -14.38 -4.26
CA VAL A 163 -7.06 -14.43 -3.76
C VAL A 163 -7.79 -13.13 -4.12
N THR A 164 -7.13 -12.00 -3.89
CA THR A 164 -7.65 -10.67 -4.18
C THR A 164 -7.92 -10.49 -5.67
N ASP A 165 -6.98 -10.84 -6.54
CA ASP A 165 -7.11 -10.72 -8.00
C ASP A 165 -8.22 -11.61 -8.55
N ARG A 166 -8.36 -12.82 -8.02
CA ARG A 166 -9.44 -13.74 -8.42
C ARG A 166 -10.81 -13.20 -8.01
N ALA A 167 -10.94 -12.70 -6.78
CA ALA A 167 -12.17 -12.09 -6.29
C ALA A 167 -12.54 -10.82 -7.10
N ALA A 168 -11.55 -9.96 -7.37
CA ALA A 168 -11.73 -8.76 -8.21
C ALA A 168 -12.22 -9.10 -9.61
N ARG A 169 -11.60 -10.09 -10.24
CA ARG A 169 -11.94 -10.50 -11.61
C ARG A 169 -13.37 -10.98 -11.70
N ARG A 170 -13.81 -11.84 -10.77
CA ARG A 170 -15.20 -12.33 -10.73
C ARG A 170 -16.22 -11.22 -10.53
N MET A 171 -15.95 -10.29 -9.60
CA MET A 171 -16.84 -9.16 -9.40
C MET A 171 -16.87 -8.21 -10.60
N GLY A 172 -15.73 -8.05 -11.29
CA GLY A 172 -15.65 -7.32 -12.55
C GLY A 172 -16.44 -7.98 -13.68
N GLU A 173 -16.39 -9.30 -13.80
CA GLU A 173 -17.19 -10.07 -14.78
C GLU A 173 -18.69 -9.89 -14.51
N LEU A 174 -19.14 -10.01 -13.26
CA LEU A 174 -20.53 -9.76 -12.90
C LEU A 174 -20.96 -8.32 -13.20
N LEU A 175 -20.09 -7.33 -12.95
CA LEU A 175 -20.36 -5.94 -13.28
C LEU A 175 -20.60 -5.75 -14.79
N LEU A 176 -19.73 -6.32 -15.62
CA LEU A 176 -19.86 -6.25 -17.09
C LEU A 176 -21.14 -6.94 -17.58
N GLU A 177 -21.54 -8.06 -16.97
CA GLU A 177 -22.78 -8.76 -17.30
C GLU A 177 -24.01 -7.89 -17.00
N LEU A 178 -24.05 -7.25 -15.82
CA LEU A 178 -25.11 -6.31 -15.45
C LEU A 178 -25.20 -5.12 -16.42
N GLU A 179 -24.06 -4.53 -16.78
CA GLU A 179 -23.99 -3.43 -17.76
C GLU A 179 -24.46 -3.88 -19.14
N SER A 180 -24.06 -5.09 -19.60
CA SER A 180 -24.43 -5.64 -20.90
C SER A 180 -25.96 -5.86 -21.04
N ARG A 181 -26.61 -6.19 -19.91
CA ARG A 181 -28.06 -6.37 -19.81
C ARG A 181 -28.81 -5.05 -19.74
N GLY A 182 -28.12 -3.92 -19.70
CA GLY A 182 -28.72 -2.58 -19.71
C GLY A 182 -28.97 -1.98 -18.31
N ILE A 183 -28.40 -2.55 -17.26
CA ILE A 183 -28.40 -1.89 -15.96
C ILE A 183 -27.50 -0.66 -16.03
N GLU A 184 -27.99 0.48 -15.51
CA GLU A 184 -27.22 1.71 -15.46
C GLU A 184 -25.88 1.48 -14.71
N LYS A 185 -24.79 1.96 -15.29
CA LYS A 185 -23.43 1.74 -14.78
C LYS A 185 -23.26 2.08 -13.30
N LEU A 186 -23.72 3.24 -12.85
CA LEU A 186 -23.60 3.65 -11.44
C LEU A 186 -24.41 2.75 -10.50
N THR A 187 -25.58 2.32 -10.94
CA THR A 187 -26.44 1.36 -10.23
C THR A 187 -25.75 0.00 -10.10
N ALA A 188 -25.23 -0.54 -11.21
CA ALA A 188 -24.49 -1.81 -11.20
C ALA A 188 -23.23 -1.74 -10.31
N GLN A 189 -22.45 -0.67 -10.42
CA GLN A 189 -21.26 -0.45 -9.61
C GLN A 189 -21.58 -0.40 -8.12
N ARG A 190 -22.60 0.35 -7.71
CA ARG A 190 -23.03 0.43 -6.30
C ARG A 190 -23.51 -0.91 -5.77
N PHE A 191 -24.32 -1.63 -6.54
CA PHE A 191 -24.79 -2.96 -6.18
C PHE A 191 -23.62 -3.93 -5.95
N ILE A 192 -22.63 -3.96 -6.85
CA ILE A 192 -21.41 -4.78 -6.71
C ILE A 192 -20.66 -4.43 -5.43
N LEU A 193 -20.50 -3.13 -5.12
CA LEU A 193 -19.84 -2.71 -3.88
C LEU A 193 -20.61 -3.13 -2.63
N GLN A 194 -21.92 -3.03 -2.64
CA GLN A 194 -22.76 -3.48 -1.54
C GLN A 194 -22.61 -4.99 -1.32
N CYS A 195 -22.56 -5.79 -2.39
CA CYS A 195 -22.28 -7.22 -2.30
C CYS A 195 -20.88 -7.50 -1.73
N VAL A 196 -19.85 -6.84 -2.25
CA VAL A 196 -18.45 -7.01 -1.80
C VAL A 196 -18.30 -6.66 -0.32
N LEU A 197 -18.88 -5.54 0.12
CA LEU A 197 -18.83 -5.17 1.53
C LEU A 197 -19.61 -6.15 2.41
N ALA A 198 -20.75 -6.66 1.96
CA ALA A 198 -21.52 -7.65 2.71
C ALA A 198 -20.75 -8.98 2.85
N MET A 199 -20.10 -9.48 1.78
CA MET A 199 -19.25 -10.68 1.84
C MET A 199 -18.04 -10.49 2.76
N PHE A 200 -17.37 -9.34 2.66
CA PHE A 200 -16.27 -9.00 3.57
C PHE A 200 -16.74 -8.91 5.03
N ALA A 201 -17.86 -8.27 5.28
CA ALA A 201 -18.44 -8.11 6.60
C ALA A 201 -18.83 -9.45 7.24
N GLU A 202 -19.36 -10.37 6.45
CA GLU A 202 -19.70 -11.73 6.90
C GLU A 202 -18.45 -12.48 7.36
N ASP A 203 -17.41 -12.52 6.56
CA ASP A 203 -16.17 -13.25 6.85
C ASP A 203 -15.34 -12.60 7.98
N ARG A 204 -15.56 -11.30 8.26
CA ARG A 204 -14.99 -10.57 9.40
C ARG A 204 -15.91 -10.53 10.63
N GLN A 205 -16.97 -11.35 10.64
CA GLN A 205 -17.91 -11.46 11.76
C GLN A 205 -18.62 -10.14 12.13
N LEU A 206 -18.76 -9.23 11.17
CA LEU A 206 -19.56 -8.02 11.30
C LEU A 206 -21.01 -8.26 10.89
N LEU A 207 -21.27 -9.27 10.06
CA LEU A 207 -22.60 -9.82 9.80
C LEU A 207 -22.74 -11.19 10.49
N PRO A 208 -23.96 -11.64 10.76
CA PRO A 208 -24.21 -13.02 11.18
C PRO A 208 -23.64 -14.01 10.16
N ARG A 209 -23.10 -15.10 10.68
CA ARG A 209 -22.46 -16.13 9.85
C ARG A 209 -23.41 -16.66 8.77
N ASP A 210 -22.88 -16.84 7.57
CA ASP A 210 -23.59 -17.35 6.39
C ASP A 210 -24.85 -16.53 5.99
N MET A 211 -24.97 -15.27 6.44
CA MET A 211 -26.11 -14.40 6.17
C MET A 211 -26.23 -14.05 4.68
N PHE A 212 -25.14 -13.54 4.10
CA PHE A 212 -25.11 -13.16 2.68
C PHE A 212 -25.21 -14.39 1.78
N VAL A 213 -24.45 -15.43 2.08
CA VAL A 213 -24.49 -16.72 1.37
C VAL A 213 -25.90 -17.29 1.37
N SER A 214 -26.59 -17.30 2.53
CA SER A 214 -27.97 -17.80 2.64
C SER A 214 -28.94 -16.97 1.82
N CYS A 215 -28.79 -15.64 1.78
CA CYS A 215 -29.59 -14.77 0.92
C CYS A 215 -29.43 -15.11 -0.57
N VAL A 216 -28.21 -15.30 -1.04
CA VAL A 216 -27.93 -15.70 -2.44
C VAL A 216 -28.51 -17.08 -2.74
N GLN A 217 -28.37 -18.04 -1.83
CA GLN A 217 -28.91 -19.40 -1.97
C GLN A 217 -30.44 -19.39 -2.08
N ASP A 218 -31.13 -18.55 -1.30
CA ASP A 218 -32.57 -18.43 -1.38
C ASP A 218 -33.03 -17.83 -2.72
N CYS A 219 -32.27 -16.88 -3.27
CA CYS A 219 -32.51 -16.35 -4.61
C CYS A 219 -32.35 -17.43 -5.69
N ILE A 220 -31.33 -18.28 -5.59
CA ILE A 220 -31.14 -19.42 -6.50
C ILE A 220 -32.30 -20.41 -6.44
N LYS A 221 -32.93 -20.55 -5.27
CA LYS A 221 -34.14 -21.39 -5.07
C LYS A 221 -35.45 -20.73 -5.58
N GLY A 222 -35.40 -19.49 -6.05
CA GLY A 222 -36.53 -18.78 -6.66
C GLY A 222 -37.05 -17.58 -5.87
N ALA A 223 -36.38 -17.15 -4.80
CA ALA A 223 -36.73 -15.88 -4.17
C ALA A 223 -36.21 -14.70 -5.01
N SER A 224 -36.89 -13.57 -4.99
CA SER A 224 -36.48 -12.35 -5.68
C SER A 224 -35.19 -11.79 -5.04
N SER A 225 -34.16 -11.60 -5.85
CA SER A 225 -32.92 -10.96 -5.39
C SER A 225 -33.13 -9.48 -5.09
N TYR A 226 -34.07 -8.82 -5.80
CA TYR A 226 -34.49 -7.46 -5.50
C TYR A 226 -34.98 -7.31 -4.06
N ASP A 227 -35.78 -8.28 -3.60
CA ASP A 227 -36.34 -8.27 -2.25
C ASP A 227 -35.33 -8.75 -1.20
N VAL A 228 -34.64 -9.85 -1.48
CA VAL A 228 -33.79 -10.52 -0.49
C VAL A 228 -32.47 -9.77 -0.29
N LEU A 229 -31.72 -9.49 -1.35
CA LEU A 229 -30.45 -8.75 -1.22
C LEU A 229 -30.71 -7.26 -0.92
N GLY A 230 -31.70 -6.66 -1.59
CA GLY A 230 -32.14 -5.30 -1.27
C GLY A 230 -32.65 -5.16 0.16
N GLY A 231 -33.31 -6.19 0.70
CA GLY A 231 -33.71 -6.28 2.10
C GLY A 231 -32.54 -6.29 3.06
N LEU A 232 -31.54 -7.15 2.79
CA LEU A 232 -30.31 -7.19 3.58
C LEU A 232 -29.60 -5.82 3.62
N PHE A 233 -29.44 -5.16 2.47
CA PHE A 233 -28.80 -3.86 2.38
C PHE A 233 -29.59 -2.76 3.10
N ARG A 234 -30.94 -2.83 3.12
CA ARG A 234 -31.78 -1.93 3.90
C ARG A 234 -31.55 -2.10 5.40
N GLU A 235 -31.45 -3.35 5.89
CA GLU A 235 -31.12 -3.62 7.30
C GLU A 235 -29.70 -3.12 7.68
N MET A 236 -28.73 -3.31 6.80
CA MET A 236 -27.37 -2.77 7.00
C MET A 236 -27.34 -1.22 7.10
N ASN A 237 -28.37 -0.54 6.61
CA ASN A 237 -28.53 0.91 6.71
C ASN A 237 -29.40 1.37 7.89
N GLN A 238 -29.99 0.45 8.66
CA GLN A 238 -30.84 0.79 9.80
C GLN A 238 -30.02 0.88 11.09
N PRO A 239 -30.16 1.97 11.88
CA PRO A 239 -29.47 2.08 13.17
C PRO A 239 -29.86 0.95 14.14
N GLY A 240 -28.86 0.29 14.71
CA GLY A 240 -29.03 -0.79 15.68
C GLY A 240 -29.15 -2.17 15.04
N LYS A 241 -29.20 -3.20 15.87
CA LYS A 241 -29.30 -4.59 15.42
C LYS A 241 -30.72 -4.97 15.05
N THR A 242 -30.89 -5.63 13.92
CA THR A 242 -32.18 -6.22 13.50
C THR A 242 -32.63 -7.24 14.55
N PRO A 243 -33.81 -7.03 15.19
CA PRO A 243 -34.20 -7.82 16.37
C PRO A 243 -34.72 -9.22 16.02
N ALA A 244 -35.30 -9.42 14.83
CA ALA A 244 -35.94 -10.66 14.44
C ALA A 244 -36.04 -10.82 12.91
N GLY A 245 -36.47 -12.01 12.48
CA GLY A 245 -36.74 -12.33 11.07
C GLY A 245 -35.50 -12.80 10.32
N ARG A 246 -35.58 -12.75 8.97
CA ARG A 246 -34.53 -13.24 8.06
C ARG A 246 -33.16 -12.62 8.38
N TYR A 247 -33.13 -11.35 8.68
CA TYR A 247 -31.89 -10.55 8.89
C TYR A 247 -31.55 -10.36 10.36
N GLN A 248 -32.06 -11.20 11.26
CA GLN A 248 -31.81 -11.07 12.68
C GLN A 248 -30.31 -10.99 12.99
N GLY A 249 -29.92 -9.97 13.76
CA GLY A 249 -28.55 -9.75 14.17
C GLY A 249 -27.70 -8.92 13.23
N VAL A 250 -28.25 -8.54 12.04
CA VAL A 250 -27.58 -7.57 11.15
C VAL A 250 -27.48 -6.23 11.88
N ASP A 251 -26.30 -5.65 11.90
CA ASP A 251 -26.00 -4.38 12.54
C ASP A 251 -25.87 -3.26 11.52
N TYR A 252 -25.90 -2.02 11.99
CA TYR A 252 -25.75 -0.83 11.15
C TYR A 252 -24.34 -0.69 10.59
N PHE A 253 -24.23 -0.53 9.27
CA PHE A 253 -22.97 -0.46 8.52
C PHE A 253 -22.61 0.93 8.00
N ASN A 254 -23.17 1.99 8.55
CA ASN A 254 -22.98 3.34 8.03
C ASN A 254 -23.72 3.67 6.72
N GLY A 255 -24.40 4.81 6.75
CA GLY A 255 -25.27 5.33 5.71
C GLY A 255 -24.64 5.66 4.35
N GLY A 256 -23.30 5.74 4.20
CA GLY A 256 -22.67 6.12 2.93
C GLY A 256 -23.05 5.20 1.79
N LEU A 257 -22.48 3.99 1.74
CA LEU A 257 -22.71 3.03 0.66
C LEU A 257 -24.14 2.47 0.66
N PHE A 258 -24.75 2.29 1.84
CA PHE A 258 -26.11 1.75 1.99
C PHE A 258 -27.20 2.84 2.13
N SER A 259 -26.82 4.12 2.05
CA SER A 259 -27.82 5.23 2.10
C SER A 259 -28.75 5.21 0.87
N ARG A 260 -28.24 4.76 -0.27
CA ARG A 260 -28.99 4.48 -1.47
C ARG A 260 -28.86 3.01 -1.84
N ILE A 261 -29.96 2.30 -1.89
CA ILE A 261 -30.03 0.89 -2.22
C ILE A 261 -30.57 0.77 -3.63
N ASP A 262 -29.73 0.33 -4.53
CA ASP A 262 -30.08 0.05 -5.90
C ASP A 262 -30.29 -1.48 -6.04
N ALA A 263 -31.42 -1.98 -5.55
CA ALA A 263 -31.76 -3.39 -5.63
C ALA A 263 -31.95 -3.82 -7.10
N ILE A 264 -31.39 -4.97 -7.46
CA ILE A 264 -31.42 -5.51 -8.82
C ILE A 264 -32.03 -6.90 -8.79
N GLU A 265 -32.96 -7.19 -9.72
CA GLU A 265 -33.38 -8.57 -9.98
C GLU A 265 -32.33 -9.26 -10.84
N LEU A 266 -31.65 -10.25 -10.24
CA LEU A 266 -30.55 -10.97 -10.87
C LEU A 266 -31.07 -12.18 -11.67
N THR A 267 -30.43 -12.46 -12.78
CA THR A 267 -30.65 -13.71 -13.53
C THR A 267 -30.02 -14.89 -12.79
N ARG A 268 -30.39 -16.10 -13.19
CA ARG A 268 -29.81 -17.30 -12.59
C ARG A 268 -28.30 -17.42 -12.82
N GLU A 269 -27.80 -16.94 -13.93
CA GLU A 269 -26.37 -16.92 -14.25
C GLU A 269 -25.63 -15.93 -13.36
N GLU A 270 -26.14 -14.71 -13.19
CA GLU A 270 -25.62 -13.69 -12.29
C GLU A 270 -25.61 -14.17 -10.82
N LEU A 271 -26.68 -14.85 -10.39
CA LEU A 271 -26.75 -15.46 -9.05
C LEU A 271 -25.71 -16.56 -8.85
N ASN A 272 -25.43 -17.38 -9.87
CA ASN A 272 -24.37 -18.38 -9.78
C ASN A 272 -22.97 -17.73 -9.67
N PHE A 273 -22.71 -16.66 -10.41
CA PHE A 273 -21.48 -15.87 -10.24
C PHE A 273 -21.35 -15.34 -8.82
N LEU A 274 -22.42 -14.80 -8.29
CA LEU A 274 -22.43 -14.24 -6.93
C LEU A 274 -22.26 -15.32 -5.85
N ASP A 275 -22.89 -16.50 -6.01
CA ASP A 275 -22.74 -17.65 -5.09
C ASP A 275 -21.29 -18.15 -5.02
N VAL A 276 -20.66 -18.31 -6.19
CA VAL A 276 -19.25 -18.71 -6.25
C VAL A 276 -18.35 -17.68 -5.59
N SER A 277 -18.65 -16.39 -5.79
CA SER A 277 -17.90 -15.29 -5.18
C SER A 277 -18.12 -15.21 -3.67
N ALA A 278 -19.35 -15.42 -3.21
CA ALA A 278 -19.71 -15.40 -1.79
C ALA A 278 -19.05 -16.53 -0.96
N ARG A 279 -18.60 -17.60 -1.63
CA ARG A 279 -17.90 -18.73 -0.98
C ARG A 279 -16.38 -18.57 -0.92
N GLU A 280 -15.82 -17.54 -1.54
CA GLU A 280 -14.40 -17.19 -1.36
C GLU A 280 -14.16 -16.67 0.07
N ASN A 281 -12.93 -16.78 0.54
CA ASN A 281 -12.57 -16.26 1.86
C ASN A 281 -12.24 -14.76 1.77
N TRP A 282 -13.23 -13.91 1.94
CA TRP A 282 -13.10 -12.46 1.89
C TRP A 282 -12.31 -11.88 3.05
N SER A 283 -12.13 -12.62 4.15
CA SER A 283 -11.26 -12.18 5.24
C SER A 283 -9.80 -12.04 4.82
N LYS A 284 -9.40 -12.72 3.76
CA LYS A 284 -8.05 -12.67 3.15
C LYS A 284 -7.95 -11.68 1.99
N VAL A 285 -9.08 -11.15 1.53
CA VAL A 285 -9.10 -10.19 0.44
C VAL A 285 -8.58 -8.84 0.94
N ARG A 286 -7.64 -8.25 0.20
CA ARG A 286 -7.03 -6.97 0.55
C ARG A 286 -7.86 -5.81 0.01
N PRO A 287 -7.93 -4.66 0.70
CA PRO A 287 -8.65 -3.47 0.20
C PRO A 287 -8.17 -2.96 -1.16
N ALA A 288 -6.93 -3.25 -1.54
CA ALA A 288 -6.41 -3.02 -2.89
C ALA A 288 -7.29 -3.60 -4.02
N ILE A 289 -8.11 -4.62 -3.73
CA ILE A 289 -9.10 -5.17 -4.68
C ILE A 289 -10.03 -4.09 -5.23
N PHE A 290 -10.39 -3.12 -4.39
CA PHE A 290 -11.30 -2.06 -4.81
C PHE A 290 -10.68 -1.20 -5.90
N GLY A 291 -9.36 -0.99 -5.86
CA GLY A 291 -8.62 -0.37 -6.96
C GLY A 291 -8.73 -1.17 -8.25
N ASN A 292 -8.53 -2.49 -8.19
CA ASN A 292 -8.62 -3.37 -9.35
C ASN A 292 -10.05 -3.45 -9.91
N LEU A 293 -11.06 -3.50 -9.04
CA LEU A 293 -12.47 -3.43 -9.45
C LEU A 293 -12.77 -2.10 -10.16
N PHE A 294 -12.26 -1.01 -9.62
CA PHE A 294 -12.40 0.31 -10.19
C PHE A 294 -11.74 0.41 -11.56
N GLU A 295 -10.50 -0.04 -11.71
CA GLU A 295 -9.81 -0.09 -13.00
C GLU A 295 -10.52 -0.99 -14.01
N GLY A 296 -11.04 -2.15 -13.57
CA GLY A 296 -11.80 -3.07 -14.39
C GLY A 296 -13.12 -2.48 -14.90
N SER A 297 -13.75 -1.59 -14.13
CA SER A 297 -15.02 -0.95 -14.45
C SER A 297 -14.89 0.29 -15.35
N ILE A 298 -13.68 0.79 -15.59
CA ILE A 298 -13.44 1.94 -16.46
C ILE A 298 -13.01 1.44 -17.84
N TYR A 299 -13.64 1.96 -18.90
CA TYR A 299 -13.22 1.67 -20.27
C TYR A 299 -11.75 2.01 -20.48
N LYS A 300 -11.06 1.17 -21.27
CA LYS A 300 -9.62 1.27 -21.51
C LYS A 300 -9.18 2.66 -22.00
N GLU A 301 -10.02 3.30 -22.79
CA GLU A 301 -9.79 4.66 -23.31
C GLU A 301 -9.92 5.71 -22.20
N GLU A 302 -10.90 5.60 -21.31
CA GLU A 302 -11.06 6.51 -20.17
C GLU A 302 -9.93 6.36 -19.15
N ARG A 303 -9.38 5.16 -18.95
CA ARG A 303 -8.21 4.92 -18.09
C ARG A 303 -7.00 5.72 -18.56
N HIS A 304 -6.68 5.62 -19.85
CA HIS A 304 -5.56 6.36 -20.44
C HIS A 304 -5.79 7.88 -20.40
N ALA A 305 -7.02 8.31 -20.68
CA ALA A 305 -7.36 9.73 -20.68
C ALA A 305 -7.29 10.37 -19.28
N ARG A 306 -7.60 9.62 -18.22
CA ARG A 306 -7.61 10.12 -16.84
C ARG A 306 -6.34 9.77 -16.04
N GLY A 307 -5.40 9.01 -16.61
CA GLY A 307 -4.15 8.62 -15.94
C GLY A 307 -4.37 7.74 -14.69
N ILE A 308 -5.46 6.95 -14.68
CA ILE A 308 -5.83 6.10 -13.54
C ILE A 308 -5.01 4.79 -13.61
N HIS A 309 -4.21 4.56 -12.58
CA HIS A 309 -3.38 3.37 -12.45
C HIS A 309 -3.36 2.88 -11.00
N TYR A 310 -3.52 1.56 -10.83
CA TYR A 310 -3.38 0.92 -9.53
C TYR A 310 -1.98 1.14 -8.95
N THR A 311 -1.91 1.46 -7.67
CA THR A 311 -0.66 1.64 -6.94
C THR A 311 -0.46 0.48 -5.97
N SER A 312 0.67 -0.22 -6.07
CA SER A 312 0.98 -1.31 -5.14
C SER A 312 1.20 -0.79 -3.72
N GLU A 313 0.90 -1.61 -2.71
CA GLU A 313 1.11 -1.24 -1.31
C GLU A 313 2.59 -0.93 -1.01
N VAL A 314 3.51 -1.63 -1.67
CA VAL A 314 4.96 -1.39 -1.56
C VAL A 314 5.35 -0.01 -2.06
N ASP A 315 4.78 0.41 -3.18
CA ASP A 315 5.05 1.75 -3.73
C ASP A 315 4.40 2.84 -2.86
N ILE A 316 3.22 2.58 -2.29
CA ILE A 316 2.59 3.48 -1.31
C ILE A 316 3.48 3.64 -0.07
N MET A 317 4.10 2.56 0.42
CA MET A 317 5.01 2.62 1.57
C MET A 317 6.27 3.45 1.33
N LYS A 318 6.72 3.62 0.08
CA LYS A 318 7.81 4.55 -0.27
C LYS A 318 7.43 6.04 -0.07
N ILE A 319 6.15 6.29 0.15
CA ILE A 319 5.59 7.61 0.47
C ILE A 319 5.20 7.68 1.94
N VAL A 320 4.36 6.76 2.40
CA VAL A 320 3.81 6.78 3.77
C VAL A 320 4.91 6.68 4.81
N ARG A 321 5.93 5.84 4.58
CA ARG A 321 7.04 5.69 5.54
C ARG A 321 7.86 6.96 5.73
N PRO A 322 8.36 7.66 4.70
CA PRO A 322 9.11 8.90 4.87
C PRO A 322 8.28 10.07 5.38
N THR A 323 7.00 10.14 4.99
CA THR A 323 6.12 11.26 5.37
C THR A 323 5.49 11.09 6.73
N ILE A 324 5.12 9.86 7.11
CA ILE A 324 4.34 9.58 8.32
C ILE A 324 5.14 8.72 9.30
N SER A 325 5.45 7.46 8.94
CA SER A 325 5.92 6.47 9.90
C SER A 325 7.24 6.88 10.55
N ARG A 326 8.27 7.20 9.75
CA ARG A 326 9.59 7.57 10.26
C ARG A 326 9.56 8.86 11.10
N TYR A 327 8.73 9.83 10.70
CA TYR A 327 8.57 11.07 11.47
C TYR A 327 8.07 10.82 12.89
N TRP A 328 7.10 9.93 13.06
CA TRP A 328 6.56 9.57 14.37
C TRP A 328 7.50 8.64 15.14
N GLU A 329 8.06 7.62 14.48
CA GLU A 329 9.03 6.69 15.09
C GLU A 329 10.21 7.42 15.72
N ASP A 330 10.85 8.34 14.99
CA ASP A 330 11.98 9.13 15.49
C ASP A 330 11.59 9.97 16.70
N ARG A 331 10.41 10.58 16.72
CA ARG A 331 9.92 11.39 17.84
C ARG A 331 9.60 10.53 19.07
N ILE A 332 8.95 9.41 18.87
CA ILE A 332 8.65 8.45 19.94
C ILE A 332 9.97 7.90 20.50
N GLU A 333 10.91 7.50 19.66
CA GLU A 333 12.20 6.95 20.09
C GLU A 333 13.00 7.96 20.93
N THR A 334 12.98 9.24 20.56
CA THR A 334 13.72 10.29 21.24
C THR A 334 13.07 10.81 22.52
N ALA A 335 11.76 10.61 22.70
CA ALA A 335 11.06 11.02 23.93
C ALA A 335 11.46 10.12 25.12
N ASN A 336 11.91 10.74 26.20
CA ASN A 336 12.43 10.03 27.37
C ASN A 336 11.55 10.17 28.61
N THR A 337 10.50 10.96 28.55
CA THR A 337 9.57 11.20 29.67
C THR A 337 8.13 10.93 29.29
N VAL A 338 7.32 10.50 30.27
CA VAL A 338 5.86 10.31 30.08
C VAL A 338 5.20 11.61 29.65
N LYS A 339 5.67 12.77 30.09
CA LYS A 339 5.12 14.07 29.71
C LYS A 339 5.31 14.35 28.22
N GLU A 340 6.51 14.10 27.67
CA GLU A 340 6.78 14.24 26.24
C GLU A 340 5.92 13.29 25.41
N LEU A 341 5.81 12.03 25.83
CA LEU A 341 4.97 11.04 25.15
C LEU A 341 3.47 11.41 25.22
N SER A 342 3.00 11.96 26.33
CA SER A 342 1.62 12.45 26.42
C SER A 342 1.36 13.64 25.50
N SER A 343 2.35 14.51 25.29
CA SER A 343 2.24 15.56 24.27
C SER A 343 2.15 14.99 22.85
N LEU A 344 2.96 13.96 22.54
CA LEU A 344 2.86 13.24 21.26
C LEU A 344 1.51 12.57 21.08
N GLN A 345 0.91 12.06 22.15
CA GLN A 345 -0.42 11.44 22.11
C GLN A 345 -1.50 12.44 21.69
N ILE A 346 -1.47 13.65 22.23
CA ILE A 346 -2.40 14.73 21.85
C ILE A 346 -2.19 15.14 20.39
N GLU A 347 -0.94 15.26 19.97
CA GLU A 347 -0.60 15.60 18.58
C GLU A 347 -1.07 14.49 17.61
N LEU A 348 -0.89 13.21 17.95
CA LEU A 348 -1.31 12.08 17.13
C LEU A 348 -2.84 12.07 16.97
N GLN A 349 -3.59 12.39 18.01
CA GLN A 349 -5.05 12.49 17.96
C GLN A 349 -5.54 13.60 17.02
N GLY A 350 -4.76 14.66 16.85
CA GLY A 350 -5.06 15.77 15.94
C GLY A 350 -4.44 15.67 14.55
N TYR A 351 -3.61 14.64 14.30
CA TYR A 351 -2.83 14.52 13.07
C TYR A 351 -3.71 14.21 11.86
N ARG A 352 -3.61 15.01 10.80
CA ARG A 352 -4.46 14.93 9.62
C ARG A 352 -3.67 14.53 8.38
N VAL A 353 -4.24 13.59 7.62
CA VAL A 353 -3.67 13.10 6.36
C VAL A 353 -4.62 13.43 5.21
N LEU A 354 -4.09 13.99 4.14
CA LEU A 354 -4.84 14.34 2.92
C LEU A 354 -4.27 13.62 1.71
N ASP A 355 -5.15 13.01 0.92
CA ASP A 355 -4.87 12.54 -0.44
C ASP A 355 -5.72 13.33 -1.44
N PRO A 356 -5.14 14.27 -2.21
CA PRO A 356 -5.88 15.13 -3.12
C PRO A 356 -6.17 14.48 -4.50
N ALA A 357 -5.94 13.19 -4.64
CA ALA A 357 -6.26 12.38 -5.81
C ALA A 357 -6.51 10.91 -5.36
N CYS A 358 -7.42 10.74 -4.41
CA CYS A 358 -7.48 9.54 -3.58
C CYS A 358 -7.95 8.27 -4.30
N GLY A 359 -8.60 8.39 -5.47
CA GLY A 359 -9.13 7.25 -6.19
C GLY A 359 -9.94 6.33 -5.28
N SER A 360 -9.55 5.07 -5.18
CA SER A 360 -10.16 4.07 -4.30
C SER A 360 -9.69 4.11 -2.84
N GLY A 361 -8.88 5.08 -2.44
CA GLY A 361 -8.44 5.28 -1.06
C GLY A 361 -7.24 4.44 -0.59
N ASN A 362 -6.48 3.82 -1.49
CA ASN A 362 -5.38 2.94 -1.13
C ASN A 362 -4.28 3.63 -0.31
N PHE A 363 -3.93 4.88 -0.62
CA PHE A 363 -2.97 5.66 0.18
C PHE A 363 -3.50 5.94 1.58
N LEU A 364 -4.77 6.31 1.69
CA LEU A 364 -5.42 6.55 2.99
C LEU A 364 -5.51 5.28 3.82
N TYR A 365 -5.77 4.13 3.17
CA TYR A 365 -5.77 2.82 3.81
C TYR A 365 -4.42 2.50 4.47
N ILE A 366 -3.33 2.57 3.71
CA ILE A 366 -1.98 2.27 4.22
C ILE A 366 -1.57 3.28 5.29
N ALA A 367 -1.85 4.56 5.09
CA ALA A 367 -1.56 5.59 6.08
C ALA A 367 -2.32 5.37 7.40
N TYR A 368 -3.58 4.91 7.32
CA TYR A 368 -4.36 4.55 8.50
C TYR A 368 -3.74 3.36 9.26
N GLN A 369 -3.37 2.29 8.56
CA GLN A 369 -2.71 1.13 9.18
C GLN A 369 -1.40 1.54 9.87
N GLU A 370 -0.59 2.36 9.22
CA GLU A 370 0.66 2.84 9.79
C GLU A 370 0.46 3.74 11.01
N LEU A 371 -0.50 4.67 10.97
CA LEU A 371 -0.80 5.51 12.14
C LEU A 371 -1.37 4.70 13.32
N LYS A 372 -2.15 3.65 13.08
CA LYS A 372 -2.58 2.72 14.13
C LYS A 372 -1.40 1.97 14.73
N ARG A 373 -0.45 1.52 13.91
CA ARG A 373 0.80 0.91 14.39
C ARG A 373 1.62 1.89 15.25
N ILE A 374 1.70 3.16 14.85
CA ILE A 374 2.36 4.24 15.59
C ILE A 374 1.65 4.49 16.93
N GLU A 375 0.32 4.48 16.96
CA GLU A 375 -0.46 4.59 18.20
C GLU A 375 -0.02 3.52 19.21
N ILE A 376 0.06 2.27 18.79
CA ILE A 376 0.48 1.17 19.67
C ILE A 376 1.92 1.37 20.15
N LEU A 377 2.84 1.69 19.25
CA LEU A 377 4.24 1.96 19.60
C LEU A 377 4.36 3.06 20.66
N LEU A 378 3.57 4.12 20.53
CA LEU A 378 3.51 5.22 21.49
C LEU A 378 2.96 4.75 22.85
N LEU A 379 1.87 3.99 22.86
CA LEU A 379 1.24 3.48 24.07
C LEU A 379 2.16 2.47 24.80
N GLU A 380 2.81 1.57 24.09
CA GLU A 380 3.80 0.63 24.65
C GLU A 380 4.95 1.37 25.32
N LYS A 381 5.46 2.44 24.69
CA LYS A 381 6.52 3.24 25.28
C LYS A 381 6.05 4.01 26.52
N ILE A 382 4.85 4.57 26.52
CA ILE A 382 4.25 5.19 27.70
C ILE A 382 4.18 4.17 28.85
N GLN A 383 3.69 2.97 28.55
CA GLN A 383 3.59 1.90 29.54
C GLN A 383 4.95 1.49 30.12
N SER A 384 5.97 1.38 29.25
CA SER A 384 7.33 1.02 29.67
C SER A 384 8.00 2.04 30.61
N LEU A 385 7.64 3.32 30.46
CA LEU A 385 8.18 4.42 31.31
C LEU A 385 7.27 4.72 32.52
N SER A 386 6.03 4.26 32.53
CA SER A 386 5.10 4.46 33.65
C SER A 386 5.42 3.51 34.80
N LYS A 387 5.57 4.05 36.01
CA LYS A 387 5.77 3.26 37.25
C LYS A 387 4.49 2.55 37.72
N SER A 388 3.33 2.94 37.22
CA SER A 388 2.03 2.37 37.57
C SER A 388 1.60 1.36 36.53
N LYS A 389 1.45 0.10 36.93
CA LYS A 389 0.94 -1.00 36.09
C LYS A 389 -0.58 -0.91 35.79
N ASP A 390 -1.30 -0.05 36.48
CA ASP A 390 -2.77 0.01 36.46
C ASP A 390 -3.37 1.15 35.63
N LYS A 391 -2.57 1.90 34.87
CA LYS A 391 -3.15 2.89 33.95
C LYS A 391 -3.67 2.18 32.71
N GLN A 392 -5.00 2.09 32.63
CA GLN A 392 -5.69 1.74 31.41
C GLN A 392 -5.31 2.78 30.33
N LEU A 393 -4.56 2.37 29.34
CA LEU A 393 -4.13 3.23 28.25
C LEU A 393 -5.37 3.56 27.38
N GLN A 394 -5.56 4.84 27.10
CA GLN A 394 -6.62 5.27 26.21
C GLN A 394 -6.23 4.85 24.78
N MET A 395 -6.97 3.91 24.24
CA MET A 395 -6.88 3.47 22.84
C MET A 395 -7.86 4.27 21.96
N GLY A 396 -7.71 4.21 20.66
CA GLY A 396 -8.62 4.88 19.73
C GLY A 396 -8.23 6.34 19.45
N LEU A 397 -6.95 6.67 19.55
CA LEU A 397 -6.43 8.00 19.22
C LEU A 397 -6.48 8.28 17.72
N VAL A 398 -6.18 7.25 16.91
CA VAL A 398 -6.24 7.32 15.46
C VAL A 398 -7.59 6.80 14.99
N THR A 399 -8.34 7.65 14.29
CA THR A 399 -9.67 7.35 13.76
C THR A 399 -9.74 7.68 12.26
N PRO A 400 -10.68 7.11 11.51
CA PRO A 400 -10.88 7.46 10.11
C PRO A 400 -11.16 8.95 9.86
N LEU A 401 -11.67 9.69 10.85
CA LEU A 401 -11.98 11.12 10.75
C LEU A 401 -10.74 12.03 10.59
N GLN A 402 -9.55 11.50 10.76
CA GLN A 402 -8.28 12.21 10.55
C GLN A 402 -7.81 12.15 9.09
N PHE A 403 -8.50 11.37 8.24
CA PHE A 403 -8.12 11.11 6.85
C PHE A 403 -9.08 11.81 5.90
N TYR A 404 -8.51 12.55 4.96
CA TYR A 404 -9.22 13.36 3.99
C TYR A 404 -8.84 12.96 2.58
N GLY A 405 -9.79 12.95 1.67
CA GLY A 405 -9.57 12.61 0.28
C GLY A 405 -10.39 13.46 -0.68
N MET A 406 -9.85 13.70 -1.86
CA MET A 406 -10.54 14.33 -2.98
C MET A 406 -10.36 13.50 -4.23
N ASP A 407 -11.43 13.33 -4.99
CA ASP A 407 -11.38 12.75 -6.33
C ASP A 407 -12.53 13.32 -7.17
N THR A 408 -12.38 13.36 -8.48
CA THR A 408 -13.42 13.81 -9.41
C THR A 408 -14.40 12.69 -9.77
N ASN A 409 -14.07 11.45 -9.44
CA ASN A 409 -14.90 10.29 -9.72
C ASN A 409 -15.78 9.93 -8.50
N PRO A 410 -17.11 10.09 -8.59
CA PRO A 410 -18.01 9.79 -7.47
C PRO A 410 -17.93 8.34 -7.00
N PHE A 411 -17.70 7.39 -7.91
CA PHE A 411 -17.52 5.99 -7.55
C PHE A 411 -16.21 5.74 -6.81
N GLY A 412 -15.11 6.38 -7.22
CA GLY A 412 -13.84 6.35 -6.50
C GLY A 412 -13.98 6.87 -5.08
N VAL A 413 -14.71 7.95 -4.88
CA VAL A 413 -14.99 8.54 -3.56
C VAL A 413 -15.76 7.57 -2.66
N GLU A 414 -16.82 6.92 -3.17
CA GLU A 414 -17.56 5.90 -2.40
C GLU A 414 -16.65 4.71 -2.04
N LEU A 415 -15.82 4.25 -2.98
CA LEU A 415 -14.80 3.23 -2.73
C LEU A 415 -13.82 3.62 -1.64
N ALA A 416 -13.28 4.83 -1.69
CA ALA A 416 -12.31 5.31 -0.72
C ALA A 416 -12.88 5.34 0.71
N ARG A 417 -14.15 5.73 0.86
CA ARG A 417 -14.88 5.67 2.12
C ARG A 417 -14.96 4.23 2.65
N VAL A 418 -15.40 3.30 1.80
CA VAL A 418 -15.50 1.87 2.14
C VAL A 418 -14.12 1.30 2.49
N THR A 419 -13.11 1.61 1.68
CA THR A 419 -11.72 1.16 1.91
C THR A 419 -11.20 1.59 3.28
N LEU A 420 -11.45 2.83 3.68
CA LEU A 420 -11.01 3.35 4.97
C LEU A 420 -11.80 2.74 6.15
N MET A 421 -13.07 2.42 5.94
CA MET A 421 -13.88 1.68 6.92
C MET A 421 -13.35 0.26 7.12
N ILE A 422 -13.03 -0.43 6.04
CA ILE A 422 -12.41 -1.75 6.07
C ILE A 422 -11.03 -1.68 6.75
N ALA A 423 -10.25 -0.63 6.48
CA ALA A 423 -8.97 -0.37 7.12
C ALA A 423 -9.09 -0.38 8.65
N ARG A 424 -10.10 0.31 9.19
CA ARG A 424 -10.39 0.34 10.63
C ARG A 424 -10.63 -1.06 11.18
N LYS A 425 -11.49 -1.85 10.52
CA LYS A 425 -11.79 -3.22 10.98
C LYS A 425 -10.56 -4.11 10.94
N ILE A 426 -9.77 -4.05 9.86
CA ILE A 426 -8.52 -4.82 9.74
C ILE A 426 -7.52 -4.43 10.84
N ALA A 427 -7.38 -3.13 11.14
CA ALA A 427 -6.48 -2.68 12.20
C ALA A 427 -6.93 -3.18 13.58
N ILE A 428 -8.23 -3.11 13.89
CA ILE A 428 -8.80 -3.62 15.13
C ILE A 428 -8.50 -5.13 15.27
N ASP A 429 -8.71 -5.92 14.22
CA ASP A 429 -8.49 -7.36 14.25
C ASP A 429 -7.00 -7.73 14.38
N ASN A 430 -6.15 -7.13 13.54
CA ASN A 430 -4.72 -7.46 13.50
C ASN A 430 -3.98 -7.04 14.77
N LEU A 431 -4.38 -5.93 15.37
CA LEU A 431 -3.75 -5.34 16.54
C LEU A 431 -4.47 -5.73 17.84
N GLN A 432 -5.52 -6.58 17.75
CA GLN A 432 -6.33 -7.06 18.88
C GLN A 432 -6.85 -5.91 19.76
N LEU A 433 -7.32 -4.84 19.12
CA LEU A 433 -7.82 -3.66 19.81
C LEU A 433 -9.22 -3.91 20.38
N THR A 434 -9.54 -3.30 21.51
CA THR A 434 -10.87 -3.35 22.15
C THR A 434 -11.77 -2.19 21.72
N GLU A 435 -11.59 -1.68 20.53
CA GLU A 435 -12.40 -0.61 19.97
C GLU A 435 -13.71 -1.15 19.37
N PRO A 436 -14.84 -0.41 19.47
CA PRO A 436 -16.04 -0.80 18.75
C PRO A 436 -15.78 -0.74 17.22
N ALA A 437 -16.10 -1.84 16.53
CA ALA A 437 -15.97 -1.91 15.08
C ALA A 437 -17.00 -1.02 14.36
N LEU A 438 -18.16 -0.83 14.98
CA LEU A 438 -19.34 -0.10 14.49
C LEU A 438 -19.97 0.76 15.61
N PRO A 439 -20.73 1.80 15.32
CA PRO A 439 -20.97 2.37 13.99
C PRO A 439 -19.73 3.07 13.46
N LEU A 440 -19.61 3.07 12.15
CA LEU A 440 -18.56 3.79 11.47
C LEU A 440 -19.01 5.25 11.31
N ASP A 441 -18.14 6.19 11.61
CA ASP A 441 -18.42 7.61 11.40
C ASP A 441 -18.68 7.90 9.92
N THR A 442 -19.57 8.85 9.63
CA THR A 442 -19.78 9.27 8.25
C THR A 442 -18.54 9.97 7.72
N LEU A 443 -17.98 9.48 6.62
CA LEU A 443 -16.82 10.07 5.98
C LEU A 443 -17.21 11.03 4.83
N ASP A 444 -18.46 11.44 4.78
CA ASP A 444 -19.01 12.25 3.68
C ASP A 444 -18.36 13.62 3.56
N ASN A 445 -17.95 14.20 4.69
CA ASN A 445 -17.23 15.47 4.74
C ASN A 445 -15.71 15.32 4.65
N ASN A 446 -15.20 14.09 4.80
CA ASN A 446 -13.77 13.82 4.81
C ASN A 446 -13.27 13.41 3.42
N ILE A 447 -14.05 12.58 2.72
CA ILE A 447 -13.71 12.12 1.37
C ILE A 447 -14.79 12.63 0.44
N VAL A 448 -14.42 13.58 -0.43
CA VAL A 448 -15.36 14.39 -1.19
C VAL A 448 -15.14 14.28 -2.70
N CYS A 449 -16.25 14.33 -3.45
CA CYS A 449 -16.21 14.36 -4.91
C CYS A 449 -15.98 15.80 -5.40
N GLN A 450 -14.71 16.18 -5.55
CA GLN A 450 -14.31 17.53 -5.94
C GLN A 450 -13.02 17.50 -6.76
N ASP A 451 -12.84 18.53 -7.59
CA ASP A 451 -11.61 18.75 -8.32
C ASP A 451 -10.58 19.46 -7.43
N ALA A 452 -9.53 18.74 -7.08
CA ALA A 452 -8.49 19.23 -6.18
C ALA A 452 -7.76 20.48 -6.70
N LEU A 453 -7.67 20.68 -8.03
CA LEU A 453 -7.00 21.85 -8.59
C LEU A 453 -7.76 23.17 -8.35
N PHE A 454 -9.07 23.07 -8.08
CA PHE A 454 -9.94 24.25 -7.95
C PHE A 454 -10.70 24.29 -6.62
N SER A 455 -10.46 23.34 -5.73
CA SER A 455 -11.12 23.24 -4.43
C SER A 455 -10.20 23.70 -3.30
N GLU A 456 -10.80 24.13 -2.18
CA GLU A 456 -10.05 24.38 -0.96
C GLU A 456 -9.60 23.07 -0.34
N TRP A 457 -8.31 22.97 0.00
CA TRP A 457 -7.75 21.82 0.69
C TRP A 457 -7.89 21.97 2.20
N VAL A 458 -8.24 20.89 2.86
CA VAL A 458 -8.21 20.83 4.31
C VAL A 458 -6.77 20.99 4.78
N LYS A 459 -6.57 21.71 5.87
CA LYS A 459 -5.27 21.80 6.52
C LYS A 459 -4.85 20.40 7.01
N ALA A 460 -3.72 19.91 6.52
CA ALA A 460 -3.21 18.58 6.81
C ALA A 460 -1.75 18.64 7.28
N ASP A 461 -1.36 17.66 8.10
CA ASP A 461 0.01 17.46 8.57
C ASP A 461 0.82 16.61 7.60
N ALA A 462 0.14 15.72 6.87
CA ALA A 462 0.72 14.96 5.77
C ALA A 462 -0.16 15.04 4.52
N ILE A 463 0.46 15.27 3.37
CA ILE A 463 -0.18 15.18 2.05
C ILE A 463 0.50 14.05 1.31
N ILE A 464 -0.28 13.06 0.89
CA ILE A 464 0.21 11.86 0.19
C ILE A 464 -0.66 11.60 -1.03
N GLY A 465 -0.16 10.92 -2.04
CA GLY A 465 -1.02 10.52 -3.16
C GLY A 465 -0.30 10.22 -4.46
N ASN A 466 -1.10 9.81 -5.43
CA ASN A 466 -0.69 9.54 -6.79
C ASN A 466 -1.55 10.37 -7.76
N PRO A 467 -1.19 11.65 -8.02
CA PRO A 467 -1.91 12.50 -8.95
C PRO A 467 -1.97 11.91 -10.37
N PRO A 468 -2.98 12.27 -11.17
CA PRO A 468 -3.14 11.72 -12.52
C PRO A 468 -1.97 12.12 -13.44
N PHE A 469 -1.51 11.14 -14.25
CA PHE A 469 -0.43 11.32 -15.20
C PHE A 469 -0.97 11.66 -16.59
N LEU A 470 -0.66 12.84 -17.09
CA LEU A 470 -1.01 13.24 -18.45
C LEU A 470 0.07 14.17 -18.98
N GLY A 471 0.83 13.70 -19.95
CA GLY A 471 1.91 14.49 -20.54
C GLY A 471 1.39 15.79 -21.18
N ALA A 472 2.16 16.85 -21.13
CA ALA A 472 1.80 18.19 -21.59
C ALA A 472 1.13 18.26 -22.98
N LYS A 473 1.59 17.43 -23.93
CA LYS A 473 1.03 17.36 -25.29
C LYS A 473 -0.37 16.77 -25.37
N HIS A 474 -0.76 15.98 -24.36
CA HIS A 474 -2.02 15.25 -24.33
C HIS A 474 -3.09 15.96 -23.48
N ILE A 475 -2.71 16.98 -22.70
CA ILE A 475 -3.64 17.69 -21.81
C ILE A 475 -4.83 18.24 -22.59
N ARG A 476 -4.61 19.00 -23.68
CA ARG A 476 -5.70 19.57 -24.48
C ARG A 476 -6.50 18.54 -25.28
N ILE A 477 -5.90 17.40 -25.59
CA ILE A 477 -6.57 16.33 -26.35
C ILE A 477 -7.55 15.56 -25.44
N ASN A 478 -7.15 15.34 -24.19
CA ASN A 478 -7.91 14.49 -23.26
C ASN A 478 -8.78 15.29 -22.27
N LEU A 479 -8.36 16.52 -21.95
CA LEU A 479 -9.15 17.47 -21.16
C LEU A 479 -9.60 18.57 -22.11
N ASN A 480 -10.85 18.95 -22.10
CA ASN A 480 -11.37 19.97 -23.01
C ASN A 480 -10.63 21.32 -22.86
N ASP A 481 -10.70 22.16 -23.89
CA ASP A 481 -9.99 23.45 -23.93
C ASP A 481 -10.40 24.40 -22.79
N GLU A 482 -11.67 24.42 -22.42
CA GLU A 482 -12.19 25.25 -21.34
C GLU A 482 -11.54 24.90 -19.99
N TYR A 483 -11.41 23.60 -19.70
CA TYR A 483 -10.75 23.10 -18.48
C TYR A 483 -9.27 23.48 -18.46
N VAL A 484 -8.58 23.33 -19.59
CA VAL A 484 -7.15 23.68 -19.70
C VAL A 484 -6.93 25.17 -19.56
N ASP A 485 -7.79 26.00 -20.15
CA ASP A 485 -7.70 27.44 -20.02
C ASP A 485 -7.97 27.88 -18.57
N ARG A 486 -8.89 27.24 -17.86
CA ARG A 486 -9.10 27.45 -16.43
C ARG A 486 -7.86 27.09 -15.60
N ILE A 487 -7.17 25.97 -15.90
CA ILE A 487 -5.88 25.63 -15.27
C ILE A 487 -4.86 26.74 -15.51
N PHE A 488 -4.70 27.21 -16.74
CA PHE A 488 -3.71 28.24 -17.07
C PHE A 488 -4.03 29.62 -16.47
N GLN A 489 -5.29 29.89 -16.20
CA GLN A 489 -5.70 31.07 -15.44
C GLN A 489 -5.36 30.93 -13.95
N HIS A 490 -5.59 29.73 -13.38
CA HIS A 490 -5.29 29.44 -11.97
C HIS A 490 -3.78 29.37 -11.71
N PHE A 491 -3.00 28.85 -12.69
CA PHE A 491 -1.56 28.71 -12.63
C PHE A 491 -0.84 29.48 -13.75
N PRO A 492 -0.85 30.83 -13.74
CA PRO A 492 -0.47 31.65 -14.91
C PRO A 492 0.98 31.46 -15.37
N LYS A 493 1.87 30.98 -14.49
CA LYS A 493 3.29 30.73 -14.80
C LYS A 493 3.62 29.27 -15.10
N VAL A 494 2.61 28.38 -15.11
CA VAL A 494 2.78 26.95 -15.25
C VAL A 494 2.01 26.48 -16.48
N LYS A 495 2.71 26.36 -17.60
CA LYS A 495 2.13 25.93 -18.88
C LYS A 495 3.01 24.84 -19.51
N ASP A 496 2.38 23.97 -20.28
CA ASP A 496 3.06 22.88 -21.00
C ASP A 496 3.90 21.95 -20.09
N VAL A 497 3.35 21.56 -18.96
CA VAL A 497 3.95 20.67 -17.98
C VAL A 497 3.14 19.39 -17.89
N ASP A 498 3.70 18.33 -17.29
CA ASP A 498 2.95 17.15 -16.94
C ASP A 498 1.84 17.50 -15.94
N PHE A 499 0.67 16.88 -16.08
CA PHE A 499 -0.53 17.24 -15.31
C PHE A 499 -0.32 17.10 -13.79
N CYS A 500 0.40 16.08 -13.33
CA CYS A 500 0.71 15.88 -11.92
C CYS A 500 1.51 17.04 -11.29
N ALA A 501 2.24 17.84 -12.08
CA ALA A 501 3.05 18.95 -11.58
C ALA A 501 2.21 20.03 -10.86
N TYR A 502 0.93 20.18 -11.20
CA TYR A 502 0.02 21.12 -10.52
C TYR A 502 -0.25 20.71 -9.08
N TRP A 503 -0.39 19.39 -8.80
CA TRP A 503 -0.53 18.85 -7.43
C TRP A 503 0.71 19.06 -6.58
N PHE A 504 1.91 18.90 -7.16
CA PHE A 504 3.16 19.17 -6.45
C PHE A 504 3.23 20.62 -5.97
N ARG A 505 2.83 21.55 -6.84
CA ARG A 505 2.81 22.97 -6.52
C ARG A 505 1.79 23.30 -5.44
N LEU A 506 0.54 22.85 -5.59
CA LEU A 506 -0.51 23.05 -4.59
C LEU A 506 -0.14 22.42 -3.25
N ALA A 507 0.36 21.19 -3.24
CA ALA A 507 0.77 20.51 -2.02
C ALA A 507 1.85 21.31 -1.27
N HIS A 508 2.83 21.86 -1.99
CA HIS A 508 3.85 22.72 -1.37
C HIS A 508 3.28 24.01 -0.79
N ASP A 509 2.35 24.64 -1.50
CA ASP A 509 1.73 25.88 -1.05
C ASP A 509 0.80 25.67 0.16
N LYS A 510 0.12 24.52 0.23
CA LYS A 510 -0.88 24.19 1.26
C LYS A 510 -0.30 23.54 2.52
N ILE A 511 0.86 22.90 2.43
CA ILE A 511 1.48 22.24 3.59
C ILE A 511 2.13 23.26 4.53
N ASP A 512 1.92 23.09 5.83
CA ASP A 512 2.55 23.91 6.87
C ASP A 512 4.05 23.64 7.00
N GLU A 513 4.76 24.47 7.79
CA GLU A 513 6.20 24.34 8.04
C GLU A 513 6.60 22.99 8.62
N LYS A 514 5.78 22.40 9.51
CA LYS A 514 6.05 21.09 10.13
C LYS A 514 5.49 19.91 9.33
N GLY A 515 4.67 20.20 8.31
CA GLY A 515 4.03 19.18 7.53
C GLY A 515 4.96 18.53 6.50
N ARG A 516 4.54 17.39 5.98
CA ARG A 516 5.31 16.57 5.05
C ARG A 516 4.46 16.19 3.86
N VAL A 517 5.10 16.10 2.71
CA VAL A 517 4.43 15.74 1.46
C VAL A 517 5.17 14.59 0.81
N GLY A 518 4.42 13.64 0.25
CA GLY A 518 4.95 12.58 -0.59
C GLY A 518 4.01 12.31 -1.75
N LEU A 519 4.49 12.52 -2.98
CA LEU A 519 3.69 12.33 -4.20
C LEU A 519 4.43 11.50 -5.24
N VAL A 520 3.64 10.77 -6.03
CA VAL A 520 4.12 10.09 -7.25
C VAL A 520 3.99 11.04 -8.45
N ALA A 521 4.94 10.95 -9.37
CA ALA A 521 4.87 11.64 -10.65
C ALA A 521 5.48 10.76 -11.76
N THR A 522 5.25 11.09 -13.00
CA THR A 522 6.08 10.54 -14.08
C THR A 522 7.53 10.99 -13.90
N ASN A 523 8.50 10.23 -14.43
CA ASN A 523 9.92 10.60 -14.36
C ASN A 523 10.25 11.94 -15.04
N SER A 524 9.34 12.49 -15.86
CA SER A 524 9.46 13.82 -16.45
C SER A 524 9.44 14.95 -15.42
N ILE A 525 8.98 14.68 -14.18
CA ILE A 525 8.92 15.68 -13.09
C ILE A 525 10.31 16.24 -12.75
N SER A 526 11.37 15.48 -12.94
CA SER A 526 12.77 15.89 -12.72
C SER A 526 13.40 16.57 -13.93
N GLN A 527 12.63 16.84 -15.01
CA GLN A 527 13.15 17.32 -16.29
C GLN A 527 12.37 18.52 -16.84
N GLY A 528 13.05 19.36 -17.60
CA GLY A 528 12.46 20.43 -18.41
C GLY A 528 11.50 21.36 -17.66
N LYS A 529 10.36 21.66 -18.30
CA LYS A 529 9.35 22.57 -17.75
C LYS A 529 8.65 22.01 -16.52
N SER A 530 8.41 20.70 -16.45
CA SER A 530 7.77 20.06 -15.30
C SER A 530 8.63 20.20 -14.04
N ARG A 531 9.96 20.01 -14.16
CA ARG A 531 10.89 20.27 -13.05
C ARG A 531 10.81 21.71 -12.56
N ILE A 532 10.87 22.67 -13.47
CA ILE A 532 10.83 24.11 -13.13
C ILE A 532 9.53 24.44 -12.39
N ALA A 533 8.41 23.92 -12.87
CA ALA A 533 7.09 24.19 -12.31
C ALA A 533 6.85 23.55 -10.93
N ALA A 534 7.46 22.41 -10.67
CA ALA A 534 7.27 21.60 -9.46
C ALA A 534 8.52 21.59 -8.56
N LEU A 535 9.55 20.84 -8.93
CA LEU A 535 10.68 20.59 -8.02
C LEU A 535 11.59 21.80 -7.81
N ASP A 536 11.85 22.61 -8.86
CA ASP A 536 12.58 23.87 -8.68
C ASP A 536 11.76 24.84 -7.81
N TYR A 537 10.43 24.90 -8.02
CA TYR A 537 9.55 25.72 -7.19
C TYR A 537 9.60 25.30 -5.72
N ILE A 538 9.50 24.00 -5.41
CA ILE A 538 9.57 23.46 -4.05
C ILE A 538 10.90 23.87 -3.39
N THR A 539 12.03 23.61 -4.05
CA THR A 539 13.36 23.86 -3.48
C THR A 539 13.68 25.35 -3.33
N GLN A 540 13.15 26.22 -4.20
CA GLN A 540 13.32 27.66 -4.13
C GLN A 540 12.41 28.36 -3.12
N ASN A 541 11.30 27.71 -2.71
CA ASN A 541 10.35 28.25 -1.74
C ASN A 541 10.44 27.54 -0.35
N GLY A 542 11.64 27.12 0.04
CA GLY A 542 11.90 26.59 1.38
C GLY A 542 11.61 25.11 1.57
N GLY A 543 11.33 24.37 0.50
CA GLY A 543 11.15 22.92 0.56
C GLY A 543 12.47 22.16 0.45
N TYR A 544 12.59 21.07 1.21
CA TYR A 544 13.71 20.13 1.17
C TYR A 544 13.20 18.77 0.71
N ILE A 545 13.66 18.30 -0.44
CA ILE A 545 13.43 16.92 -0.89
C ILE A 545 14.33 16.03 -0.02
N HIS A 546 13.72 15.28 0.90
CA HIS A 546 14.50 14.50 1.88
C HIS A 546 14.60 13.02 1.51
N GLU A 547 13.67 12.51 0.71
CA GLU A 547 13.71 11.15 0.20
C GLU A 547 13.08 11.08 -1.19
N ALA A 548 13.75 10.42 -2.12
CA ALA A 548 13.22 10.26 -3.46
C ALA A 548 13.65 8.94 -4.10
N VAL A 549 12.76 8.40 -4.95
CA VAL A 549 13.10 7.41 -5.99
C VAL A 549 13.19 8.17 -7.31
N SER A 550 14.38 8.22 -7.88
CA SER A 550 14.64 9.03 -9.08
C SER A 550 13.87 8.53 -10.29
N THR A 551 13.82 7.21 -10.48
CA THR A 551 13.02 6.55 -11.51
C THR A 551 12.84 5.07 -11.18
N GLN A 552 11.61 4.56 -11.38
CA GLN A 552 11.34 3.12 -11.34
C GLN A 552 10.21 2.76 -12.31
N PRO A 553 10.12 1.51 -12.80
CA PRO A 553 8.92 1.03 -13.46
C PRO A 553 7.73 1.11 -12.51
N TRP A 554 6.56 1.56 -13.01
CA TRP A 554 5.36 1.58 -12.18
C TRP A 554 4.73 0.20 -12.08
N SER A 555 4.29 -0.19 -10.87
CA SER A 555 3.58 -1.43 -10.64
C SER A 555 2.17 -1.34 -11.24
N GLY A 556 1.93 -1.95 -12.38
CA GLY A 556 0.62 -1.93 -13.06
C GLY A 556 0.74 -2.23 -14.55
N ALA A 557 -0.39 -2.21 -15.25
CA ALA A 557 -0.43 -2.52 -16.68
C ALA A 557 0.23 -1.46 -17.59
N ALA A 558 0.53 -0.28 -17.07
CA ALA A 558 1.16 0.80 -17.83
C ALA A 558 2.68 0.67 -17.83
N LYS A 559 3.29 0.68 -19.02
CA LYS A 559 4.75 0.78 -19.20
C LYS A 559 5.24 2.21 -18.93
N VAL A 560 4.94 2.74 -17.73
CA VAL A 560 5.31 4.10 -17.33
C VAL A 560 6.42 4.04 -16.30
N HIS A 561 7.42 4.92 -16.43
CA HIS A 561 8.43 5.14 -15.41
C HIS A 561 8.01 6.32 -14.54
N VAL A 562 8.08 6.15 -13.23
CA VAL A 562 7.71 7.16 -12.25
C VAL A 562 8.88 7.58 -11.39
N SER A 563 8.75 8.76 -10.81
CA SER A 563 9.55 9.25 -9.69
C SER A 563 8.64 9.36 -8.46
N ILE A 564 9.19 9.03 -7.30
CA ILE A 564 8.52 9.23 -6.00
C ILE A 564 9.30 10.30 -5.26
N VAL A 565 8.61 11.35 -4.81
CA VAL A 565 9.29 12.50 -4.20
C VAL A 565 8.64 12.81 -2.86
N ASN A 566 9.45 12.79 -1.81
CA ASN A 566 9.04 13.16 -0.46
C ASN A 566 9.81 14.40 0.00
N TRP A 567 9.09 15.43 0.47
CA TRP A 567 9.67 16.69 0.91
C TRP A 567 8.98 17.26 2.15
N CYS A 568 9.67 18.20 2.80
CA CYS A 568 9.17 18.97 3.94
C CYS A 568 9.75 20.38 3.90
N LYS A 569 9.24 21.29 4.76
CA LYS A 569 9.79 22.64 4.92
C LYS A 569 10.83 22.72 6.03
N ASP A 570 10.81 21.79 6.99
CA ASP A 570 11.86 21.64 8.01
C ASP A 570 13.12 21.00 7.40
N LYS A 571 14.29 21.56 7.68
CA LYS A 571 15.56 21.00 7.17
C LYS A 571 15.80 19.60 7.71
N PRO A 572 15.84 18.57 6.85
CA PRO A 572 16.04 17.19 7.27
C PRO A 572 17.48 16.93 7.70
N GLN A 573 17.68 15.97 8.58
CA GLN A 573 19.02 15.56 9.04
C GLN A 573 19.72 14.61 8.07
N LYS A 574 18.96 13.87 7.28
CA LYS A 574 19.44 12.89 6.30
C LYS A 574 18.60 12.95 5.04
N TYR A 575 19.25 12.64 3.95
CA TYR A 575 18.64 12.56 2.62
C TYR A 575 18.83 11.15 2.08
N TYR A 576 17.79 10.62 1.42
CA TYR A 576 17.79 9.28 0.81
C TYR A 576 17.38 9.39 -0.66
N LEU A 577 18.30 9.03 -1.55
CA LEU A 577 18.04 8.97 -2.99
C LEU A 577 18.24 7.54 -3.46
N ASP A 578 17.21 6.95 -4.07
CA ASP A 578 17.24 5.56 -4.53
C ASP A 578 17.73 4.61 -3.41
N ASP A 579 17.19 4.82 -2.20
CA ASP A 579 17.55 4.12 -0.97
C ASP A 579 19.02 4.29 -0.51
N ILE A 580 19.78 5.23 -1.06
CA ILE A 580 21.16 5.53 -0.68
C ILE A 580 21.20 6.83 0.13
N VAL A 581 21.94 6.84 1.24
CA VAL A 581 22.17 8.07 2.01
C VAL A 581 23.06 9.01 1.22
N VAL A 582 22.57 10.22 0.98
CA VAL A 582 23.27 11.27 0.24
C VAL A 582 23.37 12.55 1.05
N SER A 583 24.21 13.49 0.63
CA SER A 583 24.36 14.79 1.31
C SER A 583 23.22 15.77 1.05
N GLN A 584 22.57 15.64 -0.13
CA GLN A 584 21.46 16.46 -0.58
C GLN A 584 20.75 15.80 -1.77
N ILE A 585 19.54 16.26 -2.04
CA ILE A 585 18.81 15.91 -3.27
C ILE A 585 18.40 17.21 -3.94
N ASN A 586 18.82 17.40 -5.18
CA ASN A 586 18.44 18.57 -5.98
C ASN A 586 17.14 18.33 -6.75
N SER A 587 16.62 19.38 -7.40
CA SER A 587 15.38 19.33 -8.19
C SER A 587 15.43 18.41 -9.42
N SER A 588 16.62 17.99 -9.85
CA SER A 588 16.80 16.96 -10.88
C SER A 588 16.79 15.53 -10.32
N LEU A 589 16.46 15.35 -9.03
CA LEU A 589 16.51 14.11 -8.28
C LEU A 589 17.89 13.44 -8.37
N LYS A 590 18.95 14.23 -8.13
CA LYS A 590 20.34 13.79 -8.09
C LYS A 590 21.02 14.32 -6.83
N SER A 591 22.06 13.62 -6.38
CA SER A 591 22.91 14.03 -5.25
C SER A 591 24.12 14.89 -5.68
N SER A 592 24.35 15.02 -6.98
CA SER A 592 25.43 15.81 -7.55
C SER A 592 25.16 17.32 -7.46
N ILE A 593 26.13 18.12 -7.90
CA ILE A 593 26.01 19.59 -7.93
C ILE A 593 24.73 20.00 -8.66
N ASP A 594 23.97 20.89 -8.05
CA ASP A 594 22.77 21.44 -8.66
C ASP A 594 23.12 22.33 -9.85
N VAL A 595 22.76 21.88 -11.04
CA VAL A 595 22.96 22.61 -12.29
C VAL A 595 21.67 23.29 -12.78
N SER A 596 20.63 23.36 -11.95
CA SER A 596 19.34 23.97 -12.32
C SER A 596 19.48 25.46 -12.68
N GLN A 597 20.47 26.14 -12.09
CA GLN A 597 20.82 27.55 -12.35
C GLN A 597 21.87 27.73 -13.47
N ALA A 598 22.31 26.62 -14.09
CA ALA A 598 23.30 26.73 -15.17
C ALA A 598 22.73 27.47 -16.37
N VAL A 599 23.44 28.48 -16.82
CA VAL A 599 23.11 29.22 -18.04
C VAL A 599 23.83 28.66 -19.25
N ARG A 600 23.23 28.82 -20.44
CA ARG A 600 23.86 28.38 -21.69
C ARG A 600 25.18 29.11 -21.89
N LEU A 601 26.22 28.35 -22.23
CA LEU A 601 27.51 28.93 -22.62
C LEU A 601 27.32 29.71 -23.92
N GLN A 602 27.53 31.04 -23.88
CA GLN A 602 27.38 31.92 -25.04
C GLN A 602 28.40 31.56 -26.15
N THR A 603 29.56 31.09 -25.79
CA THR A 603 30.60 30.62 -26.71
C THR A 603 30.17 29.46 -27.61
N ASN A 604 29.13 28.72 -27.21
CA ASN A 604 28.57 27.61 -27.97
C ASN A 604 27.30 27.99 -28.76
N LEU A 605 26.93 29.23 -28.72
CA LEU A 605 25.79 29.71 -29.50
C LEU A 605 26.05 29.48 -31.01
N ASN A 606 25.08 28.90 -31.71
CA ASN A 606 25.15 28.57 -33.12
C ASN A 606 26.25 27.54 -33.50
N LYS A 607 26.81 26.79 -32.57
CA LYS A 607 27.77 25.71 -32.83
C LYS A 607 27.19 24.31 -32.78
N CYS A 608 26.01 24.15 -32.22
CA CYS A 608 25.31 22.89 -32.14
C CYS A 608 23.82 23.09 -32.44
N PHE A 609 23.30 22.34 -33.37
CA PHE A 609 21.90 22.43 -33.80
C PHE A 609 21.27 21.04 -33.66
N GLN A 610 20.00 21.00 -33.31
CA GLN A 610 19.23 19.79 -33.41
C GLN A 610 19.07 19.43 -34.90
N GLY A 611 19.41 18.19 -35.27
CA GLY A 611 19.19 17.67 -36.60
C GLY A 611 17.70 17.56 -36.96
N VAL A 612 17.43 17.15 -38.17
CA VAL A 612 16.07 16.91 -38.65
C VAL A 612 15.40 15.82 -37.80
N ILE A 613 14.25 16.12 -37.29
CA ILE A 613 13.40 15.13 -36.60
C ILE A 613 12.31 14.72 -37.58
N PRO A 614 12.36 13.49 -38.15
CA PRO A 614 11.26 12.99 -38.96
C PRO A 614 10.03 12.81 -38.07
N VAL A 615 8.91 13.42 -38.44
CA VAL A 615 7.65 13.31 -37.72
C VAL A 615 6.66 12.57 -38.61
N GLY A 616 6.20 11.41 -38.11
CA GLY A 616 5.23 10.54 -38.79
C GLY A 616 5.85 9.30 -39.45
N GLU A 617 4.98 8.35 -39.76
CA GLU A 617 5.38 7.03 -40.30
C GLU A 617 5.90 7.10 -41.76
N GLY A 618 5.63 8.19 -42.47
CA GLY A 618 6.07 8.37 -43.86
C GLY A 618 7.59 8.42 -44.08
N PHE A 619 8.39 8.48 -43.01
CA PHE A 619 9.84 8.42 -43.03
C PHE A 619 10.41 7.02 -42.73
N ILE A 620 9.53 6.06 -42.39
CA ILE A 620 9.91 4.69 -42.14
C ILE A 620 9.79 3.93 -43.45
N VAL A 621 10.92 3.42 -43.96
CA VAL A 621 10.97 2.59 -45.17
C VAL A 621 11.20 1.12 -44.77
N THR A 622 10.60 0.21 -45.49
CA THR A 622 10.86 -1.22 -45.32
C THR A 622 12.13 -1.63 -46.07
N GLU A 623 12.74 -2.76 -45.71
CA GLU A 623 13.93 -3.29 -46.41
C GLU A 623 13.71 -3.48 -47.92
N GLN A 624 12.45 -3.64 -48.37
CA GLN A 624 12.10 -3.75 -49.80
C GLN A 624 12.00 -2.38 -50.51
N GLN A 625 11.98 -1.29 -49.77
CA GLN A 625 11.89 0.09 -50.28
C GLN A 625 13.24 0.81 -50.30
N VAL A 626 14.27 0.19 -49.72
CA VAL A 626 15.67 0.61 -49.78
C VAL A 626 16.36 -0.06 -50.98
#